data_0b7e717a34d499e95e51af800a58369a
#
_entry.id   0b7e717a34d499e95e51af800a58369a
#
_cell.length_a   1.000
_cell.length_b   1.000
_cell.length_c   1.000
_cell.angle_alpha   90.00
_cell.angle_beta   90.00
_cell.angle_gamma   90.00
#
_symmetry.space_group_name_H-M   'P 1'
#
loop_
_entity.id
_entity.type
_entity.pdbx_description
1 polymer ?
#
loop_
_entity_poly.entity_id
_entity_poly.type
_entity_poly.pdbx_seq_one_letter_code
_entity_poly.pdbx_strand_id
1 'polypeptide(L)'
;MKKLLVAAAMTAIALSTSAQVKITVHDAVEDQPVIPKEIYGQFSEHLGRCIYDGIWVGRNSDIPNIDGYRKDLVEALQELKVPVLRWPGGCFADEYHWMEGIGPAEKRTKIVNSNWGGTMEDNSFGTHEFLNLCELLGTEPYISGNVGSGTVEELAKWVEYMTAKNGSMAELRAANGRKEPWKVKYLGIGNESWGCGGNMTPDYYSDLYKRYAIYCREYDGNRLYKVASGASDYDYNWTKVVMDAVRHDIQGISLHYYTVMNWSHKGAALGFTPEEYYNTIAKAAEVENVISTHSAVMDIYDPQKKIGLLLDEWGTWFDV
;
A
#
# COMPACT_ATOMS: atom_id res chain seq x y z
N MET A 1 -24.28 -66.28 -5.86
CA MET A 1 -25.01 -65.39 -4.96
C MET A 1 -24.14 -64.72 -3.85
N LYS A 2 -23.31 -65.52 -3.12
CA LYS A 2 -22.44 -64.90 -2.05
C LYS A 2 -21.43 -63.87 -2.53
N LYS A 3 -20.87 -63.98 -3.75
CA LYS A 3 -19.91 -63.00 -4.32
C LYS A 3 -20.58 -61.65 -4.75
N LEU A 4 -21.85 -61.69 -5.16
CA LEU A 4 -22.60 -60.47 -5.50
C LEU A 4 -22.99 -59.65 -4.26
N LEU A 5 -23.28 -60.35 -3.16
CA LEU A 5 -23.62 -59.68 -1.90
C LEU A 5 -22.40 -58.97 -1.26
N VAL A 6 -21.20 -59.53 -1.40
CA VAL A 6 -19.97 -58.91 -0.91
C VAL A 6 -19.60 -57.66 -1.75
N ALA A 7 -19.80 -57.73 -3.09
CA ALA A 7 -19.57 -56.57 -3.95
C ALA A 7 -20.57 -55.43 -3.67
N ALA A 8 -21.85 -55.73 -3.43
CA ALA A 8 -22.86 -54.75 -3.07
C ALA A 8 -22.60 -54.12 -1.68
N ALA A 9 -22.10 -54.91 -0.71
CA ALA A 9 -21.72 -54.37 0.60
C ALA A 9 -20.48 -53.46 0.54
N MET A 10 -19.47 -53.78 -0.29
CA MET A 10 -18.32 -52.89 -0.48
C MET A 10 -18.68 -51.59 -1.23
N THR A 11 -19.63 -51.64 -2.17
CA THR A 11 -20.09 -50.44 -2.88
C THR A 11 -20.95 -49.53 -1.96
N ALA A 12 -21.72 -50.13 -1.05
CA ALA A 12 -22.50 -49.35 -0.07
C ALA A 12 -21.62 -48.70 1.00
N ILE A 13 -20.48 -49.29 1.37
CA ILE A 13 -19.52 -48.69 2.32
C ILE A 13 -18.70 -47.55 1.65
N ALA A 14 -18.46 -47.62 0.34
CA ALA A 14 -17.76 -46.57 -0.38
C ALA A 14 -18.62 -45.30 -0.62
N LEU A 15 -19.93 -45.38 -0.45
CA LEU A 15 -20.86 -44.23 -0.67
C LEU A 15 -21.24 -43.44 0.60
N SER A 16 -20.68 -43.80 1.77
CA SER A 16 -21.08 -43.19 3.05
C SER A 16 -20.00 -42.37 3.78
N THR A 17 -18.89 -42.05 3.14
CA THR A 17 -17.92 -41.12 3.74
C THR A 17 -18.18 -39.67 3.27
N SER A 18 -19.31 -39.11 3.65
CA SER A 18 -19.43 -37.66 3.65
C SER A 18 -18.67 -37.11 4.86
N ALA A 19 -17.52 -36.51 4.61
CA ALA A 19 -16.81 -35.76 5.62
C ALA A 19 -17.71 -34.57 6.04
N GLN A 20 -18.30 -34.65 7.23
CA GLN A 20 -19.00 -33.49 7.79
C GLN A 20 -17.99 -32.53 8.39
N VAL A 21 -17.85 -31.37 7.79
CA VAL A 21 -17.12 -30.24 8.38
C VAL A 21 -18.09 -29.51 9.32
N LYS A 22 -17.76 -29.50 10.62
CA LYS A 22 -18.50 -28.73 11.61
C LYS A 22 -17.80 -27.38 11.78
N ILE A 23 -18.46 -26.30 11.39
CA ILE A 23 -18.02 -24.94 11.67
C ILE A 23 -18.80 -24.44 12.88
N THR A 24 -18.11 -24.02 13.92
CA THR A 24 -18.71 -23.40 15.09
C THR A 24 -18.32 -21.93 15.10
N VAL A 25 -19.31 -21.05 15.02
CA VAL A 25 -19.11 -19.60 15.18
C VAL A 25 -19.48 -19.26 16.62
N HIS A 26 -18.56 -18.62 17.32
CA HIS A 26 -18.81 -18.10 18.65
C HIS A 26 -19.17 -16.62 18.55
N ASP A 27 -20.12 -16.17 19.34
CA ASP A 27 -20.41 -14.74 19.50
C ASP A 27 -19.17 -14.01 20.05
N ALA A 28 -19.06 -12.72 19.73
CA ALA A 28 -17.99 -11.89 20.24
C ALA A 28 -17.98 -11.94 21.77
N VAL A 29 -16.84 -12.28 22.35
CA VAL A 29 -16.62 -12.23 23.79
C VAL A 29 -16.12 -10.82 24.12
N GLU A 30 -16.55 -10.25 25.24
CA GLU A 30 -15.99 -8.98 25.75
C GLU A 30 -14.46 -9.11 25.83
N ASP A 31 -13.74 -8.05 25.43
CA ASP A 31 -12.27 -7.97 25.36
C ASP A 31 -11.57 -8.75 24.21
N GLN A 32 -12.29 -9.18 23.19
CA GLN A 32 -11.64 -9.70 21.98
C GLN A 32 -10.98 -8.55 21.20
N PRO A 33 -9.76 -8.77 20.67
CA PRO A 33 -9.12 -7.78 19.81
C PRO A 33 -9.96 -7.56 18.54
N VAL A 34 -10.28 -6.31 18.26
CA VAL A 34 -10.95 -5.93 17.01
C VAL A 34 -9.94 -5.94 15.89
N ILE A 35 -10.23 -6.65 14.80
CA ILE A 35 -9.42 -6.62 13.58
C ILE A 35 -9.51 -5.19 13.00
N PRO A 36 -8.39 -4.47 12.88
CA PRO A 36 -8.40 -3.14 12.28
C PRO A 36 -8.91 -3.19 10.84
N LYS A 37 -9.82 -2.30 10.47
CA LYS A 37 -10.34 -2.23 9.10
C LYS A 37 -9.22 -1.94 8.08
N GLU A 38 -8.17 -1.30 8.51
CA GLU A 38 -7.03 -0.91 7.70
C GLU A 38 -6.31 -2.11 7.02
N ILE A 39 -6.46 -3.35 7.56
CA ILE A 39 -5.94 -4.56 6.90
C ILE A 39 -6.57 -4.83 5.53
N TYR A 40 -7.72 -4.23 5.24
CA TYR A 40 -8.40 -4.29 3.94
C TYR A 40 -8.01 -3.11 3.03
N GLY A 41 -7.00 -2.33 3.40
CA GLY A 41 -6.44 -1.27 2.59
C GLY A 41 -5.90 -1.79 1.26
N GLN A 42 -5.82 -0.89 0.29
CA GLN A 42 -5.33 -1.21 -1.04
C GLN A 42 -4.15 -0.31 -1.39
N PHE A 43 -3.33 -0.78 -2.32
CA PHE A 43 -2.16 -0.08 -2.83
C PHE A 43 -2.30 0.16 -4.32
N SER A 44 -1.99 1.37 -4.75
CA SER A 44 -1.95 1.75 -6.15
C SER A 44 -0.64 2.45 -6.48
N GLU A 45 -0.03 2.04 -7.57
CA GLU A 45 1.25 2.56 -8.04
C GLU A 45 1.19 2.87 -9.52
N HIS A 46 1.97 3.84 -9.98
CA HIS A 46 2.23 4.07 -11.40
C HIS A 46 3.08 2.92 -11.97
N LEU A 47 2.46 1.76 -12.12
CA LEU A 47 3.04 0.50 -12.56
C LEU A 47 2.09 -0.19 -13.54
N GLY A 48 2.56 -0.52 -14.72
CA GLY A 48 1.77 -1.20 -15.73
C GLY A 48 0.47 -0.45 -16.03
N ARG A 49 -0.66 -1.13 -15.85
CA ARG A 49 -2.01 -0.57 -16.03
C ARG A 49 -2.74 -0.33 -14.71
N CYS A 50 -2.02 -0.16 -13.60
CA CYS A 50 -2.71 0.12 -12.34
C CYS A 50 -3.39 1.49 -12.36
N ILE A 51 -2.69 2.52 -12.82
CA ILE A 51 -3.23 3.89 -12.89
C ILE A 51 -3.84 4.15 -14.27
N TYR A 52 -3.03 4.27 -15.34
CA TYR A 52 -3.53 4.55 -16.68
C TYR A 52 -4.14 3.31 -17.32
N ASP A 53 -5.30 3.46 -17.94
CA ASP A 53 -6.18 2.38 -18.45
C ASP A 53 -6.74 1.44 -17.35
N GLY A 54 -6.30 1.62 -16.12
CA GLY A 54 -6.81 0.96 -14.93
C GLY A 54 -7.74 1.88 -14.15
N ILE A 55 -7.23 2.55 -13.11
CA ILE A 55 -8.01 3.49 -12.29
C ILE A 55 -8.47 4.70 -13.13
N TRP A 56 -7.58 5.23 -13.95
CA TRP A 56 -7.77 6.45 -14.72
C TRP A 56 -7.78 6.20 -16.22
N VAL A 57 -8.89 6.55 -16.84
CA VAL A 57 -9.07 6.45 -18.30
C VAL A 57 -9.24 7.83 -18.95
N GLY A 58 -9.32 8.89 -18.13
CA GLY A 58 -9.56 10.25 -18.60
C GLY A 58 -11.04 10.55 -18.83
N ARG A 59 -11.42 11.82 -18.64
CA ARG A 59 -12.82 12.28 -18.70
C ARG A 59 -13.48 12.12 -20.07
N ASN A 60 -12.68 12.17 -21.13
CA ASN A 60 -13.15 12.10 -22.53
C ASN A 60 -13.02 10.70 -23.13
N SER A 61 -12.75 9.68 -22.32
CA SER A 61 -12.62 8.30 -22.78
C SER A 61 -13.97 7.71 -23.17
N ASP A 62 -13.97 6.85 -24.20
CA ASP A 62 -15.13 6.03 -24.57
C ASP A 62 -15.38 4.89 -23.57
N ILE A 63 -14.40 4.57 -22.72
CA ILE A 63 -14.56 3.61 -21.62
C ILE A 63 -15.48 4.22 -20.57
N PRO A 64 -16.53 3.49 -20.09
CA PRO A 64 -17.42 3.99 -19.07
C PRO A 64 -16.66 4.49 -17.85
N ASN A 65 -16.87 5.76 -17.51
CA ASN A 65 -16.13 6.40 -16.43
C ASN A 65 -17.02 7.36 -15.62
N ILE A 66 -16.54 7.68 -14.42
CA ILE A 66 -17.08 8.70 -13.53
C ILE A 66 -15.96 9.74 -13.38
N ASP A 67 -16.09 10.89 -14.03
CA ASP A 67 -15.10 11.98 -13.98
C ASP A 67 -13.68 11.57 -14.42
N GLY A 68 -13.55 10.54 -15.28
CA GLY A 68 -12.29 9.99 -15.75
C GLY A 68 -11.82 8.75 -14.99
N TYR A 69 -12.44 8.41 -13.87
CA TYR A 69 -12.18 7.15 -13.16
C TYR A 69 -13.00 6.03 -13.81
N ARG A 70 -12.37 4.92 -14.06
CA ARG A 70 -13.02 3.77 -14.67
C ARG A 70 -14.16 3.27 -13.79
N LYS A 71 -15.37 3.26 -14.36
CA LYS A 71 -16.61 3.06 -13.60
C LYS A 71 -16.69 1.71 -12.91
N ASP A 72 -16.38 0.62 -13.61
CA ASP A 72 -16.42 -0.74 -13.06
C ASP A 72 -15.46 -0.92 -11.89
N LEU A 73 -14.29 -0.27 -11.94
CA LEU A 73 -13.32 -0.28 -10.84
C LEU A 73 -13.83 0.51 -9.64
N VAL A 74 -14.38 1.71 -9.87
CA VAL A 74 -14.96 2.52 -8.77
C VAL A 74 -16.07 1.75 -8.07
N GLU A 75 -16.98 1.13 -8.81
CA GLU A 75 -18.07 0.34 -8.26
C GLU A 75 -17.55 -0.86 -7.43
N ALA A 76 -16.54 -1.57 -7.93
CA ALA A 76 -15.91 -2.68 -7.19
C ALA A 76 -15.22 -2.21 -5.91
N LEU A 77 -14.46 -1.11 -5.94
CA LEU A 77 -13.79 -0.57 -4.75
C LEU A 77 -14.79 -0.03 -3.71
N GLN A 78 -15.92 0.53 -4.16
CA GLN A 78 -17.00 0.96 -3.26
C GLN A 78 -17.69 -0.24 -2.60
N GLU A 79 -17.94 -1.33 -3.36
CA GLU A 79 -18.50 -2.57 -2.80
C GLU A 79 -17.56 -3.19 -1.76
N LEU A 80 -16.26 -3.20 -2.01
CA LEU A 80 -15.22 -3.65 -1.08
C LEU A 80 -15.10 -2.75 0.17
N LYS A 81 -15.62 -1.53 0.11
CA LYS A 81 -15.49 -0.52 1.19
C LYS A 81 -14.02 -0.32 1.62
N VAL A 82 -13.15 -0.14 0.63
CA VAL A 82 -11.71 0.03 0.86
C VAL A 82 -11.45 1.13 1.90
N PRO A 83 -10.84 0.83 3.04
CA PRO A 83 -10.68 1.80 4.14
C PRO A 83 -9.52 2.76 3.93
N VAL A 84 -8.47 2.33 3.24
CA VAL A 84 -7.25 3.11 2.96
C VAL A 84 -6.78 2.79 1.55
N LEU A 85 -6.40 3.81 0.80
CA LEU A 85 -5.76 3.68 -0.50
C LEU A 85 -4.42 4.39 -0.49
N ARG A 86 -3.35 3.67 -0.81
CA ARG A 86 -1.97 4.18 -0.87
C ARG A 86 -1.59 4.54 -2.30
N TRP A 87 -0.91 5.70 -2.49
CA TRP A 87 -0.44 6.24 -3.77
C TRP A 87 0.71 7.25 -3.53
N PRO A 88 1.60 7.59 -4.47
CA PRO A 88 1.65 7.23 -5.89
C PRO A 88 2.42 5.93 -6.18
N GLY A 89 2.95 5.30 -5.21
CA GLY A 89 3.74 4.08 -5.31
C GLY A 89 4.31 3.67 -3.96
N GLY A 90 5.01 2.69 -4.01
CA GLY A 90 6.22 1.93 -4.14
C GLY A 90 7.40 2.75 -4.66
N CYS A 91 8.25 2.06 -5.41
CA CYS A 91 9.47 2.66 -5.97
C CYS A 91 9.22 3.93 -6.77
N PHE A 92 8.08 4.03 -7.47
CA PHE A 92 7.72 5.24 -8.21
C PHE A 92 7.60 6.48 -7.31
N ALA A 93 7.20 6.32 -6.04
CA ALA A 93 7.02 7.44 -5.12
C ALA A 93 8.30 8.26 -4.93
N ASP A 94 9.46 7.60 -4.92
CA ASP A 94 10.75 8.24 -4.69
C ASP A 94 11.38 8.89 -5.95
N GLU A 95 10.66 8.82 -7.09
CA GLU A 95 10.93 9.59 -8.31
C GLU A 95 9.80 10.57 -8.65
N TYR A 96 8.68 10.54 -7.91
CA TYR A 96 7.52 11.37 -8.19
C TYR A 96 7.67 12.77 -7.61
N HIS A 97 7.62 13.77 -8.50
CA HIS A 97 7.61 15.19 -8.14
C HIS A 97 6.19 15.74 -8.25
N TRP A 98 5.51 15.88 -7.12
CA TRP A 98 4.07 16.14 -7.05
C TRP A 98 3.60 17.41 -7.80
N MET A 99 4.48 18.42 -7.89
CA MET A 99 4.15 19.65 -8.63
C MET A 99 3.98 19.43 -10.14
N GLU A 100 4.57 18.38 -10.68
CA GLU A 100 4.41 17.98 -12.08
C GLU A 100 3.04 17.35 -12.35
N GLY A 101 2.37 16.84 -11.31
CA GLY A 101 1.05 16.21 -11.36
C GLY A 101 -0.11 17.13 -10.96
N ILE A 102 0.07 18.46 -10.95
CA ILE A 102 -1.00 19.43 -10.62
C ILE A 102 -1.22 20.46 -11.75
N GLY A 103 -2.30 21.22 -11.65
CA GLY A 103 -2.69 22.19 -12.69
C GLY A 103 -3.36 21.53 -13.90
N PRO A 104 -3.51 22.28 -15.02
CA PRO A 104 -4.14 21.77 -16.23
C PRO A 104 -3.39 20.56 -16.80
N ALA A 105 -4.09 19.46 -17.04
CA ALA A 105 -3.49 18.17 -17.43
C ALA A 105 -2.62 18.28 -18.70
N GLU A 106 -3.04 19.10 -19.66
CA GLU A 106 -2.33 19.30 -20.92
C GLU A 106 -1.00 20.08 -20.78
N LYS A 107 -0.75 20.66 -19.59
CA LYS A 107 0.47 21.42 -19.27
C LYS A 107 1.40 20.65 -18.31
N ARG A 108 0.98 19.49 -17.83
CA ARG A 108 1.77 18.70 -16.89
C ARG A 108 3.01 18.12 -17.57
N THR A 109 4.10 18.03 -16.84
CA THR A 109 5.36 17.47 -17.31
C THR A 109 5.20 15.98 -17.59
N LYS A 110 5.75 15.52 -18.70
CA LYS A 110 5.85 14.09 -18.99
C LYS A 110 7.20 13.58 -18.53
N ILE A 111 7.18 12.49 -17.77
CA ILE A 111 8.38 11.88 -17.21
C ILE A 111 8.52 10.43 -17.67
N VAL A 112 9.74 9.92 -17.63
CA VAL A 112 9.98 8.50 -17.87
C VAL A 112 9.88 7.77 -16.53
N ASN A 113 9.01 6.77 -16.45
CA ASN A 113 8.95 5.88 -15.30
C ASN A 113 10.11 4.88 -15.37
N SER A 114 11.22 5.20 -14.73
CA SER A 114 12.44 4.40 -14.80
C SER A 114 12.35 3.10 -14.01
N ASN A 115 11.49 3.04 -12.99
CA ASN A 115 11.28 1.83 -12.20
C ASN A 115 10.47 0.77 -12.96
N TRP A 116 9.47 1.21 -13.73
CA TRP A 116 8.48 0.29 -14.29
C TRP A 116 8.41 0.38 -15.83
N GLY A 117 9.36 -0.25 -16.47
CA GLY A 117 9.36 -0.50 -17.92
C GLY A 117 9.76 0.68 -18.80
N GLY A 118 10.26 1.78 -18.25
CA GLY A 118 10.66 2.96 -19.02
C GLY A 118 9.48 3.62 -19.75
N THR A 119 8.27 3.46 -19.26
CA THR A 119 7.05 4.02 -19.88
C THR A 119 6.93 5.51 -19.64
N MET A 120 6.21 6.21 -20.54
CA MET A 120 5.98 7.63 -20.39
C MET A 120 4.78 7.88 -19.46
N GLU A 121 5.04 8.53 -18.33
CA GLU A 121 4.01 9.05 -17.43
C GLU A 121 3.62 10.46 -17.90
N ASP A 122 2.36 10.67 -18.21
CA ASP A 122 1.85 11.98 -18.66
C ASP A 122 1.37 12.87 -17.52
N ASN A 123 1.40 12.35 -16.30
CA ASN A 123 0.95 13.00 -15.07
C ASN A 123 -0.52 13.47 -15.10
N SER A 124 -1.36 12.91 -16.01
CA SER A 124 -2.79 13.24 -16.06
C SER A 124 -3.57 12.75 -14.84
N PHE A 125 -3.00 11.81 -14.09
CA PHE A 125 -3.45 11.41 -12.77
C PHE A 125 -2.44 11.86 -11.72
N GLY A 126 -2.81 12.84 -10.91
CA GLY A 126 -1.95 13.43 -9.89
C GLY A 126 -2.69 13.65 -8.57
N THR A 127 -2.23 14.61 -7.78
CA THR A 127 -2.76 14.89 -6.44
C THR A 127 -4.28 15.10 -6.42
N HIS A 128 -4.82 15.90 -7.35
CA HIS A 128 -6.26 16.17 -7.41
C HIS A 128 -7.05 14.93 -7.76
N GLU A 129 -6.62 14.21 -8.78
CA GLU A 129 -7.29 13.01 -9.24
C GLU A 129 -7.28 11.93 -8.15
N PHE A 130 -6.14 11.74 -7.48
CA PHE A 130 -6.05 10.74 -6.41
C PHE A 130 -6.94 11.09 -5.19
N LEU A 131 -6.83 12.32 -4.68
CA LEU A 131 -7.57 12.71 -3.48
C LEU A 131 -9.08 12.81 -3.74
N ASN A 132 -9.49 13.22 -4.95
CA ASN A 132 -10.90 13.20 -5.34
C ASN A 132 -11.42 11.76 -5.50
N LEU A 133 -10.60 10.82 -5.99
CA LEU A 133 -10.96 9.39 -5.97
C LEU A 133 -11.17 8.90 -4.54
N CYS A 134 -10.31 9.25 -3.61
CA CYS A 134 -10.48 8.89 -2.21
C CYS A 134 -11.80 9.42 -1.61
N GLU A 135 -12.18 10.66 -1.94
CA GLU A 135 -13.48 11.22 -1.54
C GLU A 135 -14.65 10.46 -2.18
N LEU A 136 -14.56 10.14 -3.48
CA LEU A 136 -15.58 9.38 -4.20
C LEU A 136 -15.80 7.97 -3.61
N LEU A 137 -14.73 7.33 -3.18
CA LEU A 137 -14.75 6.00 -2.56
C LEU A 137 -15.10 6.04 -1.06
N GLY A 138 -14.97 7.19 -0.39
CA GLY A 138 -15.07 7.30 1.08
C GLY A 138 -13.89 6.62 1.80
N THR A 139 -12.71 6.59 1.17
CA THR A 139 -11.48 5.95 1.69
C THR A 139 -10.50 6.99 2.23
N GLU A 140 -9.70 6.61 3.23
CA GLU A 140 -8.61 7.45 3.73
C GLU A 140 -7.42 7.42 2.76
N PRO A 141 -6.88 8.57 2.34
CA PRO A 141 -5.67 8.61 1.53
C PRO A 141 -4.43 8.28 2.37
N TYR A 142 -3.53 7.49 1.78
CA TYR A 142 -2.18 7.26 2.26
C TYR A 142 -1.21 7.74 1.19
N ILE A 143 -0.55 8.87 1.45
CA ILE A 143 0.40 9.48 0.53
C ILE A 143 1.80 8.95 0.81
N SER A 144 2.46 8.37 -0.20
CA SER A 144 3.88 8.01 -0.15
C SER A 144 4.72 9.21 -0.58
N GLY A 145 5.48 9.78 0.36
CA GLY A 145 6.32 10.96 0.12
C GLY A 145 7.68 10.61 -0.46
N ASN A 146 8.14 11.40 -1.42
CA ASN A 146 9.44 11.26 -2.07
C ASN A 146 10.58 11.68 -1.14
N VAL A 147 11.36 10.72 -0.66
CA VAL A 147 12.57 10.93 0.16
C VAL A 147 13.84 10.57 -0.63
N GLY A 148 13.69 9.87 -1.74
CA GLY A 148 14.78 9.46 -2.63
C GLY A 148 15.34 10.63 -3.43
N SER A 149 14.62 11.07 -4.45
CA SER A 149 15.04 12.19 -5.31
C SER A 149 14.49 13.55 -4.88
N GLY A 150 13.44 13.57 -4.02
CA GLY A 150 12.79 14.77 -3.57
C GLY A 150 13.55 15.55 -2.50
N THR A 151 12.98 16.69 -2.12
CA THR A 151 13.53 17.54 -1.07
C THR A 151 12.57 17.68 0.11
N VAL A 152 13.12 18.04 1.28
CA VAL A 152 12.32 18.35 2.49
C VAL A 152 11.28 19.44 2.19
N GLU A 153 11.69 20.49 1.46
CA GLU A 153 10.79 21.58 1.08
C GLU A 153 9.65 21.11 0.19
N GLU A 154 9.94 20.22 -0.75
CA GLU A 154 8.95 19.68 -1.67
C GLU A 154 7.87 18.89 -0.94
N LEU A 155 8.25 17.95 -0.06
CA LEU A 155 7.27 17.17 0.71
C LEU A 155 6.50 18.06 1.69
N ALA A 156 7.16 19.01 2.35
CA ALA A 156 6.50 19.95 3.26
C ALA A 156 5.45 20.80 2.52
N LYS A 157 5.78 21.30 1.32
CA LYS A 157 4.84 22.04 0.47
C LYS A 157 3.70 21.18 -0.05
N TRP A 158 3.94 19.89 -0.31
CA TRP A 158 2.86 18.97 -0.70
C TRP A 158 1.85 18.80 0.42
N VAL A 159 2.31 18.59 1.65
CA VAL A 159 1.43 18.53 2.83
C VAL A 159 0.64 19.83 3.00
N GLU A 160 1.30 20.98 2.88
CA GLU A 160 0.65 22.29 2.95
C GLU A 160 -0.39 22.45 1.82
N TYR A 161 -0.04 22.11 0.59
CA TYR A 161 -0.93 22.16 -0.57
C TYR A 161 -2.22 21.32 -0.36
N MET A 162 -2.07 20.13 0.18
CA MET A 162 -3.21 19.25 0.42
C MET A 162 -4.10 19.71 1.57
N THR A 163 -3.51 20.22 2.66
CA THR A 163 -4.21 20.30 3.97
C THR A 163 -4.37 21.68 4.56
N ALA A 164 -3.62 22.70 4.11
CA ALA A 164 -3.74 24.06 4.64
C ALA A 164 -4.94 24.81 4.03
N LYS A 165 -5.59 25.66 4.85
CA LYS A 165 -6.69 26.55 4.42
C LYS A 165 -6.21 27.85 3.83
N ASN A 166 -5.04 28.31 4.23
CA ASN A 166 -4.50 29.63 3.87
C ASN A 166 -3.04 29.47 3.46
N GLY A 167 -2.49 30.51 2.83
CA GLY A 167 -1.10 30.57 2.37
C GLY A 167 -0.96 30.26 0.89
N SER A 168 0.28 30.40 0.38
CA SER A 168 0.57 30.31 -1.05
C SER A 168 0.21 28.94 -1.65
N MET A 169 0.37 27.87 -0.89
CA MET A 169 0.02 26.53 -1.37
C MET A 169 -1.50 26.33 -1.42
N ALA A 170 -2.26 26.91 -0.48
CA ALA A 170 -3.73 26.92 -0.54
C ALA A 170 -4.25 27.76 -1.72
N GLU A 171 -3.62 28.91 -2.00
CA GLU A 171 -3.91 29.74 -3.17
C GLU A 171 -3.62 28.99 -4.48
N LEU A 172 -2.48 28.31 -4.56
CA LEU A 172 -2.12 27.47 -5.71
C LEU A 172 -3.14 26.33 -5.91
N ARG A 173 -3.56 25.67 -4.82
CA ARG A 173 -4.61 24.63 -4.89
C ARG A 173 -5.92 25.21 -5.44
N ALA A 174 -6.30 26.39 -4.95
CA ALA A 174 -7.51 27.08 -5.41
C ALA A 174 -7.42 27.47 -6.90
N ALA A 175 -6.27 27.97 -7.35
CA ALA A 175 -6.02 28.26 -8.76
C ALA A 175 -6.08 27.00 -9.64
N ASN A 176 -5.75 25.83 -9.09
CA ASN A 176 -5.87 24.54 -9.74
C ASN A 176 -7.27 23.91 -9.60
N GLY A 177 -8.27 24.67 -9.17
CA GLY A 177 -9.69 24.28 -9.19
C GLY A 177 -10.25 23.76 -7.88
N ARG A 178 -9.48 23.75 -6.78
CA ARG A 178 -9.98 23.31 -5.49
C ARG A 178 -9.65 24.29 -4.35
N LYS A 179 -10.67 24.94 -3.82
CA LYS A 179 -10.53 25.90 -2.72
C LYS A 179 -10.31 25.22 -1.37
N GLU A 180 -11.16 24.24 -1.04
CA GLU A 180 -11.13 23.57 0.26
C GLU A 180 -10.02 22.52 0.33
N PRO A 181 -9.32 22.39 1.47
CA PRO A 181 -8.33 21.35 1.67
C PRO A 181 -8.97 19.96 1.70
N TRP A 182 -8.17 18.95 1.41
CA TRP A 182 -8.53 17.57 1.70
C TRP A 182 -8.14 17.22 3.14
N LYS A 183 -8.68 16.10 3.60
CA LYS A 183 -8.21 15.42 4.80
C LYS A 183 -7.22 14.34 4.38
N VAL A 184 -6.00 14.42 4.87
CA VAL A 184 -4.95 13.42 4.62
C VAL A 184 -4.52 12.88 5.97
N LYS A 185 -4.78 11.61 6.24
CA LYS A 185 -4.43 10.96 7.49
C LYS A 185 -3.03 10.36 7.43
N TYR A 186 -2.75 9.52 6.46
CA TYR A 186 -1.50 8.76 6.39
C TYR A 186 -0.49 9.44 5.47
N LEU A 187 0.71 9.64 6.00
CA LEU A 187 1.86 10.18 5.27
C LEU A 187 3.05 9.26 5.45
N GLY A 188 3.41 8.53 4.41
CA GLY A 188 4.68 7.81 4.32
C GLY A 188 5.82 8.78 4.05
N ILE A 189 6.88 8.69 4.84
CA ILE A 189 8.10 9.46 4.65
C ILE A 189 9.16 8.51 4.11
N GLY A 190 9.19 8.39 2.78
CA GLY A 190 9.98 7.44 2.02
C GLY A 190 9.26 6.12 1.77
N ASN A 191 9.78 5.37 0.83
CA ASN A 191 9.40 4.01 0.46
C ASN A 191 10.65 3.20 0.18
N GLU A 192 10.75 1.96 0.70
CA GLU A 192 11.88 1.05 0.44
C GLU A 192 13.25 1.76 0.41
N SER A 193 13.49 2.60 1.40
CA SER A 193 14.66 3.47 1.42
C SER A 193 15.99 2.70 1.48
N TRP A 194 15.95 1.42 1.83
CA TRP A 194 17.06 0.46 1.73
C TRP A 194 17.36 0.01 0.29
N GLY A 195 16.41 0.19 -0.63
CA GLY A 195 16.46 -0.25 -2.02
C GLY A 195 16.19 0.90 -3.00
N CYS A 196 15.12 0.76 -3.79
CA CYS A 196 14.77 1.74 -4.83
C CYS A 196 14.51 3.14 -4.30
N GLY A 197 14.11 3.29 -3.04
CA GLY A 197 13.89 4.58 -2.39
C GLY A 197 15.16 5.29 -1.92
N GLY A 198 16.36 4.90 -2.40
CA GLY A 198 17.58 5.66 -2.17
C GLY A 198 18.80 4.84 -1.74
N ASN A 199 18.70 3.51 -1.63
CA ASN A 199 19.80 2.61 -1.27
C ASN A 199 20.53 3.06 0.01
N MET A 200 19.79 3.40 1.03
CA MET A 200 20.27 3.99 2.29
C MET A 200 20.61 2.92 3.33
N THR A 201 21.47 3.26 4.26
CA THR A 201 21.57 2.53 5.52
C THR A 201 20.43 2.96 6.47
N PRO A 202 20.01 2.13 7.44
CA PRO A 202 18.94 2.51 8.37
C PRO A 202 19.28 3.74 9.23
N ASP A 203 20.55 3.94 9.56
CA ASP A 203 21.03 5.13 10.30
C ASP A 203 20.85 6.40 9.45
N TYR A 204 21.31 6.39 8.19
CA TYR A 204 21.17 7.53 7.29
C TYR A 204 19.69 7.84 7.02
N TYR A 205 18.88 6.82 6.77
CA TYR A 205 17.44 6.99 6.60
C TYR A 205 16.80 7.62 7.85
N SER A 206 17.16 7.15 9.03
CA SER A 206 16.62 7.66 10.29
C SER A 206 16.92 9.15 10.49
N ASP A 207 18.14 9.60 10.17
CA ASP A 207 18.49 11.01 10.23
C ASP A 207 17.77 11.84 9.16
N LEU A 208 17.62 11.30 7.96
CA LEU A 208 16.85 11.91 6.90
C LEU A 208 15.36 12.01 7.25
N TYR A 209 14.78 10.93 7.80
CA TYR A 209 13.41 10.92 8.29
C TYR A 209 13.13 12.07 9.27
N LYS A 210 13.99 12.27 10.27
CA LYS A 210 13.85 13.36 11.26
C LYS A 210 13.74 14.72 10.58
N ARG A 211 14.57 14.95 9.53
CA ARG A 211 14.55 16.21 8.77
C ARG A 211 13.25 16.39 8.00
N TYR A 212 12.73 15.35 7.37
CA TYR A 212 11.47 15.44 6.64
C TYR A 212 10.27 15.58 7.60
N ALA A 213 10.24 14.75 8.64
CA ALA A 213 9.13 14.67 9.58
C ALA A 213 8.84 15.98 10.30
N ILE A 214 9.88 16.74 10.68
CA ILE A 214 9.72 18.01 11.41
C ILE A 214 9.09 19.12 10.56
N TYR A 215 9.29 19.07 9.23
CA TYR A 215 8.72 20.06 8.29
C TYR A 215 7.36 19.65 7.74
N CYS A 216 7.00 18.37 7.77
CA CYS A 216 5.65 17.91 7.47
C CYS A 216 4.72 18.20 8.64
N ARG A 217 4.19 19.43 8.67
CA ARG A 217 3.39 19.98 9.77
C ARG A 217 1.92 19.66 9.63
N GLU A 218 1.22 19.70 10.74
CA GLU A 218 -0.24 19.62 10.78
C GLU A 218 -0.83 21.00 10.54
N TYR A 219 -1.73 21.11 9.56
CA TYR A 219 -2.43 22.34 9.21
C TYR A 219 -3.91 22.23 9.53
N ASP A 220 -4.49 23.28 10.08
CA ASP A 220 -5.94 23.47 10.27
C ASP A 220 -6.67 22.29 10.93
N GLY A 221 -5.99 21.60 11.85
CA GLY A 221 -6.51 20.45 12.59
C GLY A 221 -6.45 19.13 11.82
N ASN A 222 -5.81 19.12 10.64
CA ASN A 222 -5.50 17.87 9.94
C ASN A 222 -4.31 17.18 10.61
N ARG A 223 -4.56 16.13 11.38
CA ARG A 223 -3.51 15.35 12.02
C ARG A 223 -2.94 14.32 11.07
N LEU A 224 -1.61 14.23 11.04
CA LEU A 224 -0.88 13.27 10.23
C LEU A 224 -0.50 12.04 11.06
N TYR A 225 -0.76 10.89 10.52
CA TYR A 225 -0.20 9.60 10.94
C TYR A 225 1.05 9.36 10.08
N LYS A 226 2.23 9.72 10.62
CA LYS A 226 3.50 9.61 9.90
C LYS A 226 4.03 8.19 9.98
N VAL A 227 4.29 7.62 8.81
CA VAL A 227 4.81 6.25 8.66
C VAL A 227 6.25 6.32 8.18
N ALA A 228 7.14 5.72 8.94
CA ALA A 228 8.53 5.56 8.51
C ALA A 228 8.67 4.42 7.51
N SER A 229 9.54 4.57 6.50
CA SER A 229 9.92 3.47 5.61
C SER A 229 10.59 2.36 6.42
N GLY A 230 9.94 1.22 6.45
CA GLY A 230 10.36 0.07 7.23
C GLY A 230 11.12 -0.97 6.41
N ALA A 231 11.28 -2.14 6.97
CA ALA A 231 12.08 -3.23 6.44
C ALA A 231 11.39 -3.99 5.29
N SER A 232 12.17 -4.78 4.57
CA SER A 232 11.70 -5.86 3.74
C SER A 232 12.00 -7.21 4.38
N ASP A 233 11.06 -8.13 4.27
CA ASP A 233 11.22 -9.52 4.66
C ASP A 233 11.79 -9.69 6.09
N TYR A 234 12.99 -10.20 6.21
CA TYR A 234 13.63 -10.58 7.47
C TYR A 234 14.68 -9.57 7.95
N ASP A 235 14.71 -8.35 7.41
CA ASP A 235 15.67 -7.32 7.89
C ASP A 235 15.21 -6.69 9.21
N TYR A 236 15.29 -7.48 10.25
CA TYR A 236 14.97 -7.05 11.62
C TYR A 236 15.91 -5.97 12.14
N ASN A 237 17.13 -5.87 11.56
CA ASN A 237 18.09 -4.82 11.92
C ASN A 237 17.61 -3.45 11.46
N TRP A 238 17.00 -3.36 10.26
CA TRP A 238 16.38 -2.12 9.81
C TRP A 238 15.33 -1.62 10.79
N THR A 239 14.38 -2.49 11.17
CA THR A 239 13.33 -2.15 12.14
C THR A 239 13.92 -1.73 13.48
N LYS A 240 14.93 -2.46 13.98
CA LYS A 240 15.61 -2.14 15.23
C LYS A 240 16.21 -0.74 15.22
N VAL A 241 17.01 -0.40 14.20
CA VAL A 241 17.71 0.88 14.11
C VAL A 241 16.72 2.04 13.94
N VAL A 242 15.73 1.90 13.07
CA VAL A 242 14.71 2.92 12.84
C VAL A 242 13.88 3.15 14.11
N MET A 243 13.42 2.08 14.78
CA MET A 243 12.67 2.20 16.04
C MET A 243 13.50 2.88 17.14
N ASP A 244 14.77 2.53 17.28
CA ASP A 244 15.64 3.17 18.27
C ASP A 244 15.79 4.68 18.01
N ALA A 245 15.97 5.05 16.75
CA ALA A 245 16.29 6.41 16.34
C ALA A 245 15.08 7.36 16.31
N VAL A 246 13.88 6.88 15.90
CA VAL A 246 12.73 7.75 15.55
C VAL A 246 11.40 7.39 16.23
N ARG A 247 11.37 6.43 17.17
CA ARG A 247 10.12 5.99 17.84
C ARG A 247 9.27 7.09 18.46
N HIS A 248 9.86 8.24 18.77
CA HIS A 248 9.12 9.37 19.35
C HIS A 248 8.48 10.29 18.29
N ASP A 249 8.85 10.12 17.03
CA ASP A 249 8.46 10.98 15.91
C ASP A 249 7.55 10.28 14.89
N ILE A 250 7.31 8.96 15.07
CA ILE A 250 6.50 8.13 14.19
C ILE A 250 5.22 7.66 14.87
N GLN A 251 4.18 7.41 14.07
CA GLN A 251 2.96 6.70 14.48
C GLN A 251 2.92 5.29 13.89
N GLY A 252 3.69 5.04 12.85
CA GLY A 252 3.80 3.73 12.23
C GLY A 252 5.14 3.52 11.55
N ILE A 253 5.45 2.26 11.30
CA ILE A 253 6.57 1.82 10.47
C ILE A 253 6.04 0.83 9.45
N SER A 254 6.46 0.97 8.18
CA SER A 254 6.04 0.04 7.13
C SER A 254 6.78 -1.29 7.20
N LEU A 255 6.22 -2.29 6.54
CA LEU A 255 6.85 -3.59 6.34
C LEU A 255 6.44 -4.09 4.96
N HIS A 256 7.39 -4.59 4.17
CA HIS A 256 7.12 -5.20 2.89
C HIS A 256 7.44 -6.70 2.94
N TYR A 257 6.58 -7.52 2.35
CA TYR A 257 6.80 -8.96 2.21
C TYR A 257 6.24 -9.48 0.91
N TYR A 258 7.12 -9.86 -0.01
CA TYR A 258 6.70 -10.51 -1.24
C TYR A 258 6.91 -12.01 -1.20
N THR A 259 5.86 -12.75 -1.57
CA THR A 259 5.92 -14.21 -1.72
C THR A 259 6.57 -14.54 -3.06
N VAL A 260 7.89 -14.50 -3.09
CA VAL A 260 8.73 -14.77 -4.25
C VAL A 260 9.70 -15.89 -3.91
N MET A 261 9.68 -16.96 -4.69
CA MET A 261 10.55 -18.12 -4.45
C MET A 261 12.01 -17.82 -4.76
N ASN A 262 12.24 -17.08 -5.83
CA ASN A 262 13.57 -16.64 -6.25
C ASN A 262 13.43 -15.36 -7.08
N TRP A 263 14.13 -14.29 -6.71
CA TRP A 263 14.04 -13.00 -7.40
C TRP A 263 14.57 -13.02 -8.83
N SER A 264 15.51 -13.92 -9.14
CA SER A 264 16.05 -14.09 -10.49
C SER A 264 15.19 -14.98 -11.38
N HIS A 265 14.28 -15.77 -10.79
CA HIS A 265 13.38 -16.68 -11.49
C HIS A 265 12.14 -16.90 -10.62
N LYS A 266 11.13 -16.05 -10.83
CA LYS A 266 9.97 -15.95 -9.94
C LYS A 266 8.94 -17.06 -10.18
N GLY A 267 9.03 -17.72 -11.34
CA GLY A 267 8.07 -18.73 -11.78
C GLY A 267 6.92 -18.13 -12.61
N ALA A 268 6.16 -19.02 -13.23
CA ALA A 268 5.06 -18.64 -14.12
C ALA A 268 3.73 -18.44 -13.36
N ALA A 269 2.96 -17.43 -13.76
CA ALA A 269 1.62 -17.22 -13.23
C ALA A 269 0.60 -18.27 -13.68
N LEU A 270 0.87 -18.95 -14.80
CA LEU A 270 0.03 -20.00 -15.39
C LEU A 270 0.86 -21.23 -15.73
N GLY A 271 0.23 -22.40 -15.69
CA GLY A 271 0.88 -23.66 -16.06
C GLY A 271 1.89 -24.17 -15.03
N PHE A 272 1.85 -23.66 -13.82
CA PHE A 272 2.65 -24.11 -12.68
C PHE A 272 2.28 -25.53 -12.25
N THR A 273 3.24 -26.25 -11.68
CA THR A 273 3.06 -27.58 -11.13
C THR A 273 2.39 -27.55 -9.74
N PRO A 274 1.79 -28.66 -9.26
CA PRO A 274 1.32 -28.75 -7.88
C PRO A 274 2.41 -28.45 -6.85
N GLU A 275 3.66 -28.84 -7.11
CA GLU A 275 4.79 -28.57 -6.22
C GLU A 275 5.06 -27.06 -6.11
N GLU A 276 5.13 -26.34 -7.23
CA GLU A 276 5.30 -24.89 -7.26
C GLU A 276 4.16 -24.16 -6.54
N TYR A 277 2.92 -24.64 -6.72
CA TYR A 277 1.76 -24.11 -6.01
C TYR A 277 1.90 -24.23 -4.49
N TYR A 278 2.18 -25.44 -3.99
CA TYR A 278 2.29 -25.67 -2.56
C TYR A 278 3.51 -24.97 -1.95
N ASN A 279 4.62 -24.88 -2.68
CA ASN A 279 5.80 -24.12 -2.24
C ASN A 279 5.47 -22.62 -2.11
N THR A 280 4.71 -22.05 -3.05
CA THR A 280 4.25 -20.66 -2.97
C THR A 280 3.34 -20.44 -1.76
N ILE A 281 2.40 -21.35 -1.48
CA ILE A 281 1.53 -21.26 -0.29
C ILE A 281 2.34 -21.38 1.00
N ALA A 282 3.31 -22.30 1.06
CA ALA A 282 4.19 -22.44 2.22
C ALA A 282 5.03 -21.17 2.45
N LYS A 283 5.56 -20.57 1.37
CA LYS A 283 6.29 -19.32 1.43
C LYS A 283 5.40 -18.15 1.88
N ALA A 284 4.15 -18.09 1.41
CA ALA A 284 3.20 -17.09 1.85
C ALA A 284 2.91 -17.16 3.36
N ALA A 285 2.84 -18.37 3.92
CA ALA A 285 2.60 -18.56 5.35
C ALA A 285 3.74 -18.04 6.25
N GLU A 286 4.95 -17.85 5.71
CA GLU A 286 6.06 -17.26 6.47
C GLU A 286 5.80 -15.82 6.91
N VAL A 287 4.84 -15.11 6.30
CA VAL A 287 4.47 -13.75 6.68
C VAL A 287 4.09 -13.62 8.15
N GLU A 288 3.50 -14.67 8.74
CA GLU A 288 3.18 -14.69 10.17
C GLU A 288 4.45 -14.57 11.04
N ASN A 289 5.50 -15.31 10.70
CA ASN A 289 6.78 -15.24 11.40
C ASN A 289 7.47 -13.87 11.19
N VAL A 290 7.38 -13.33 9.98
CA VAL A 290 7.94 -12.00 9.66
C VAL A 290 7.28 -10.93 10.50
N ILE A 291 5.95 -10.86 10.50
CA ILE A 291 5.17 -9.90 11.28
C ILE A 291 5.44 -10.05 12.78
N SER A 292 5.39 -11.27 13.30
CA SER A 292 5.57 -11.52 14.73
C SER A 292 6.97 -11.14 15.20
N THR A 293 8.00 -11.40 14.39
CA THR A 293 9.39 -11.06 14.76
C THR A 293 9.64 -9.56 14.68
N HIS A 294 9.17 -8.85 13.64
CA HIS A 294 9.23 -7.39 13.60
C HIS A 294 8.48 -6.76 14.77
N SER A 295 7.28 -7.28 15.09
CA SER A 295 6.51 -6.82 16.26
C SER A 295 7.26 -7.01 17.56
N ALA A 296 7.95 -8.16 17.73
CA ALA A 296 8.76 -8.41 18.92
C ALA A 296 9.97 -7.44 19.03
N VAL A 297 10.59 -7.08 17.92
CA VAL A 297 11.64 -6.04 17.89
C VAL A 297 11.06 -4.69 18.27
N MET A 298 9.88 -4.33 17.74
CA MET A 298 9.20 -3.07 18.08
C MET A 298 8.82 -2.99 19.56
N ASP A 299 8.37 -4.08 20.15
CA ASP A 299 7.97 -4.17 21.57
C ASP A 299 9.11 -3.77 22.54
N ILE A 300 10.37 -3.91 22.13
CA ILE A 300 11.54 -3.47 22.91
C ILE A 300 11.55 -1.93 23.04
N TYR A 301 11.13 -1.21 22.01
CA TYR A 301 11.19 0.25 21.94
C TYR A 301 9.83 0.91 22.22
N ASP A 302 8.75 0.20 21.98
CA ASP A 302 7.37 0.62 22.24
C ASP A 302 6.56 -0.48 22.95
N PRO A 303 6.84 -0.77 24.23
CA PRO A 303 6.13 -1.81 24.97
C PRO A 303 4.64 -1.52 25.17
N GLN A 304 4.19 -0.29 24.89
CA GLN A 304 2.77 0.10 24.95
C GLN A 304 2.05 -0.09 23.61
N LYS A 305 2.75 -0.54 22.58
CA LYS A 305 2.21 -0.82 21.23
C LYS A 305 1.43 0.34 20.62
N LYS A 306 1.97 1.55 20.75
CA LYS A 306 1.39 2.77 20.18
C LYS A 306 1.76 2.98 18.71
N ILE A 307 2.89 2.41 18.29
CA ILE A 307 3.40 2.50 16.93
C ILE A 307 2.86 1.31 16.14
N GLY A 308 2.14 1.60 15.07
CA GLY A 308 1.61 0.55 14.19
C GLY A 308 2.67 -0.06 13.30
N LEU A 309 2.58 -1.36 13.05
CA LEU A 309 3.28 -2.04 11.96
C LEU A 309 2.34 -2.13 10.76
N LEU A 310 2.73 -1.54 9.63
CA LEU A 310 1.92 -1.46 8.43
C LEU A 310 2.53 -2.36 7.35
N LEU A 311 1.89 -3.50 7.08
CA LEU A 311 2.25 -4.32 5.93
C LEU A 311 1.60 -3.69 4.69
N ASP A 312 2.25 -2.69 4.11
CA ASP A 312 1.69 -1.83 3.08
C ASP A 312 2.15 -2.17 1.66
N GLU A 313 3.04 -3.18 1.53
CA GLU A 313 3.30 -3.90 0.28
C GLU A 313 3.44 -5.39 0.54
N TRP A 314 2.64 -6.20 -0.17
CA TRP A 314 2.70 -7.65 -0.09
C TRP A 314 2.04 -8.30 -1.32
N GLY A 315 2.36 -9.55 -1.55
CA GLY A 315 1.73 -10.32 -2.62
C GLY A 315 2.69 -11.31 -3.28
N THR A 316 2.22 -11.93 -4.35
CA THR A 316 3.03 -12.76 -5.24
C THR A 316 3.54 -11.95 -6.42
N TRP A 317 4.67 -12.36 -6.97
CA TRP A 317 5.23 -11.77 -8.18
C TRP A 317 5.73 -12.90 -9.09
N PHE A 318 5.35 -12.88 -10.35
CA PHE A 318 5.69 -13.90 -11.33
C PHE A 318 6.51 -13.31 -12.48
N ASP A 319 7.23 -14.20 -13.18
CA ASP A 319 7.90 -13.83 -14.44
C ASP A 319 6.84 -13.53 -15.52
N VAL A 320 7.17 -12.59 -16.43
CA VAL A 320 6.30 -12.12 -17.51
C VAL A 320 6.53 -12.93 -18.79
#